data_517a97adc14c0a0ec2c87deacefd8180
#
_entry.id   517a97adc14c0a0ec2c87deacefd8180
#
_cell.length_a   1.000
_cell.length_b   1.000
_cell.length_c   1.000
_cell.angle_alpha   90.00
_cell.angle_beta   90.00
_cell.angle_gamma   90.00
#
_symmetry.space_group_name_H-M   'P 1'
#
loop_
_entity.id
_entity.type
_entity.pdbx_description
1 polymer ?
#
loop_
_entity_poly.entity_id
_entity_poly.type
_entity_poly.pdbx_seq_one_letter_code
_entity_poly.pdbx_strand_id
1 'polypeptide(L)'
;KDILVTLPAYRFTSTPETDNTWPIEVTAEDVKGNLSNREQSMVVVQAPTLSQKDSSVSLSTQTLNADSHSTATLTFIAHDAAGNPVVGLVLSTRHEGVQDITLSDWKDNGDGSYTQILTTGAMSGTLTLMPQLNGVDAAKAPAVVNIISVSSSRTHSSIKIDKDRYLSGNPIEVTVELRDENDKPVKEQKQQLNNAVSIDNVKPGVTTDWKETADGVYKATYTAYTKGSGLTAKLLMQNWNEDL
;
A
#
# COMPACT_ATOMS: atom_id res chain seq x y z
N LYS A 1 38.54 -42.31 -24.69
CA LYS A 1 37.35 -42.55 -23.85
C LYS A 1 37.06 -41.25 -23.10
N ASP A 2 35.95 -40.63 -23.40
CA ASP A 2 35.54 -39.38 -22.76
C ASP A 2 35.03 -39.65 -21.35
N ILE A 3 35.40 -38.79 -20.42
CA ILE A 3 34.92 -38.81 -19.04
C ILE A 3 34.00 -37.61 -18.84
N LEU A 4 32.76 -37.88 -18.57
CA LEU A 4 31.78 -36.83 -18.23
C LEU A 4 31.80 -36.55 -16.72
N VAL A 5 32.07 -35.33 -16.36
CA VAL A 5 31.95 -34.83 -14.96
C VAL A 5 30.83 -33.84 -14.90
N THR A 6 29.87 -34.08 -14.01
CA THR A 6 28.73 -33.15 -13.76
C THR A 6 28.99 -32.37 -12.49
N LEU A 7 29.01 -31.03 -12.59
CA LEU A 7 29.16 -30.16 -11.45
C LEU A 7 27.78 -29.60 -11.06
N PRO A 8 27.46 -29.51 -9.74
CA PRO A 8 26.22 -28.93 -9.30
C PRO A 8 26.11 -27.46 -9.67
N ALA A 9 24.95 -27.01 -10.19
CA ALA A 9 24.72 -25.64 -10.65
C ALA A 9 24.92 -24.59 -9.54
N TYR A 10 24.65 -24.93 -8.29
CA TYR A 10 24.81 -24.02 -7.15
C TYR A 10 26.28 -23.63 -6.84
N ARG A 11 27.24 -24.30 -7.47
CA ARG A 11 28.66 -23.94 -7.35
C ARG A 11 29.04 -22.72 -8.18
N PHE A 12 28.17 -22.32 -9.12
CA PHE A 12 28.41 -21.21 -10.02
C PHE A 12 27.32 -20.17 -9.75
N THR A 13 27.73 -18.93 -9.47
CA THR A 13 26.83 -17.83 -9.15
C THR A 13 27.15 -16.59 -9.96
N SER A 14 26.14 -15.78 -10.24
CA SER A 14 26.27 -14.44 -10.81
C SER A 14 25.48 -13.45 -9.98
N THR A 15 25.81 -12.16 -10.08
CA THR A 15 24.97 -11.09 -9.57
C THR A 15 23.98 -10.64 -10.65
N PRO A 16 22.83 -10.01 -10.31
CA PRO A 16 21.84 -9.55 -11.29
C PRO A 16 22.39 -8.56 -12.33
N GLU A 17 23.51 -7.91 -12.05
CA GLU A 17 24.08 -6.85 -12.89
C GLU A 17 25.38 -7.25 -13.59
N THR A 18 25.97 -8.37 -13.20
CA THR A 18 27.29 -8.78 -13.71
C THR A 18 27.36 -10.27 -13.99
N ASP A 19 28.07 -10.61 -15.06
CA ASP A 19 28.47 -11.99 -15.33
C ASP A 19 29.67 -12.35 -14.46
N ASN A 20 29.71 -13.59 -13.98
CA ASN A 20 30.87 -14.14 -13.25
C ASN A 20 31.50 -15.27 -14.02
N THR A 21 32.83 -15.27 -14.04
CA THR A 21 33.64 -16.27 -14.73
C THR A 21 34.31 -17.19 -13.72
N TRP A 22 34.12 -18.48 -13.89
CA TRP A 22 34.64 -19.51 -12.99
C TRP A 22 35.65 -20.38 -13.72
N PRO A 23 36.95 -20.40 -13.30
CA PRO A 23 37.91 -21.31 -13.85
C PRO A 23 37.64 -22.74 -13.36
N ILE A 24 37.69 -23.70 -14.29
CA ILE A 24 37.66 -25.13 -13.99
C ILE A 24 39.00 -25.72 -14.42
N GLU A 25 39.64 -26.37 -13.47
CA GLU A 25 40.90 -27.09 -13.71
C GLU A 25 40.65 -28.59 -13.55
N VAL A 26 41.16 -29.36 -14.48
CA VAL A 26 41.08 -30.82 -14.46
C VAL A 26 42.47 -31.41 -14.58
N THR A 27 42.80 -32.29 -13.66
CA THR A 27 43.98 -33.16 -13.73
C THR A 27 43.53 -34.62 -13.60
N ALA A 28 44.14 -35.50 -14.34
CA ALA A 28 43.94 -36.93 -14.19
C ALA A 28 45.16 -37.56 -13.49
N GLU A 29 44.93 -38.56 -12.65
CA GLU A 29 45.97 -39.33 -11.98
C GLU A 29 45.89 -40.80 -12.44
N ASP A 30 47.02 -41.40 -12.75
CA ASP A 30 47.08 -42.80 -13.07
C ASP A 30 47.18 -43.67 -11.80
N VAL A 31 47.08 -44.98 -11.95
CA VAL A 31 47.14 -45.93 -10.83
C VAL A 31 48.49 -45.97 -10.09
N LYS A 32 49.50 -45.29 -10.64
CA LYS A 32 50.81 -45.15 -10.03
C LYS A 32 51.04 -43.78 -9.38
N GLY A 33 50.03 -42.93 -9.40
CA GLY A 33 50.09 -41.57 -8.83
C GLY A 33 50.72 -40.53 -9.76
N ASN A 34 50.89 -40.79 -11.06
CA ASN A 34 51.34 -39.78 -11.99
C ASN A 34 50.19 -38.90 -12.43
N LEU A 35 50.39 -37.57 -12.36
CA LEU A 35 49.40 -36.58 -12.76
C LEU A 35 49.54 -36.22 -14.26
N SER A 36 48.44 -36.05 -14.94
CA SER A 36 48.39 -35.47 -16.28
C SER A 36 48.78 -33.98 -16.27
N ASN A 37 48.93 -33.40 -17.46
CA ASN A 37 48.94 -31.96 -17.61
C ASN A 37 47.62 -31.41 -17.05
N ARG A 38 47.70 -30.20 -16.50
CA ARG A 38 46.52 -29.47 -16.04
C ARG A 38 45.84 -28.84 -17.26
N GLU A 39 44.59 -29.22 -17.45
CA GLU A 39 43.72 -28.60 -18.44
C GLU A 39 42.81 -27.59 -17.74
N GLN A 40 42.66 -26.42 -18.36
CA GLN A 40 41.83 -25.34 -17.83
C GLN A 40 40.71 -25.02 -18.80
N SER A 41 39.51 -24.79 -18.25
CA SER A 41 38.39 -24.27 -18.99
C SER A 41 37.71 -23.17 -18.13
N MET A 42 36.94 -22.32 -18.79
CA MET A 42 36.21 -21.23 -18.13
C MET A 42 34.72 -21.47 -18.28
N VAL A 43 34.02 -21.38 -17.18
CA VAL A 43 32.55 -21.31 -17.17
C VAL A 43 32.15 -19.87 -16.94
N VAL A 44 31.37 -19.32 -17.85
CA VAL A 44 30.75 -17.99 -17.71
C VAL A 44 29.32 -18.20 -17.27
N VAL A 45 28.98 -17.68 -16.08
CA VAL A 45 27.62 -17.63 -15.58
C VAL A 45 27.10 -16.24 -15.89
N GLN A 46 26.17 -16.15 -16.82
CA GLN A 46 25.55 -14.87 -17.19
C GLN A 46 24.61 -14.38 -16.11
N ALA A 47 24.58 -13.06 -15.93
CA ALA A 47 23.60 -12.44 -15.06
C ALA A 47 22.17 -12.73 -15.58
N PRO A 48 21.22 -13.09 -14.70
CA PRO A 48 19.85 -13.34 -15.13
C PRO A 48 19.23 -12.03 -15.63
N THR A 49 18.66 -12.06 -16.83
CA THR A 49 18.00 -10.91 -17.45
C THR A 49 16.50 -11.04 -17.26
N LEU A 50 15.87 -10.01 -16.67
CA LEU A 50 14.43 -10.00 -16.48
C LEU A 50 13.69 -10.11 -17.82
N SER A 51 12.75 -11.05 -17.90
CA SER A 51 11.81 -11.17 -19.00
C SER A 51 10.46 -10.56 -18.61
N GLN A 52 10.12 -9.43 -19.21
CA GLN A 52 8.82 -8.78 -19.02
C GLN A 52 7.65 -9.71 -19.37
N LYS A 53 7.82 -10.53 -20.39
CA LYS A 53 6.78 -11.46 -20.87
C LYS A 53 6.49 -12.58 -19.88
N ASP A 54 7.52 -13.04 -19.18
CA ASP A 54 7.46 -14.21 -18.30
C ASP A 54 7.35 -13.82 -16.82
N SER A 55 7.30 -12.51 -16.55
CA SER A 55 7.11 -11.93 -15.22
C SER A 55 5.68 -11.41 -15.04
N SER A 56 5.20 -11.39 -13.80
CA SER A 56 3.82 -11.02 -13.49
C SER A 56 3.71 -10.18 -12.22
N VAL A 57 2.65 -9.39 -12.14
CA VAL A 57 2.29 -8.61 -10.96
C VAL A 57 0.83 -8.88 -10.58
N SER A 58 0.57 -8.96 -9.29
CA SER A 58 -0.76 -9.19 -8.73
C SER A 58 -0.95 -8.43 -7.42
N LEU A 59 -2.21 -8.24 -7.05
CA LEU A 59 -2.62 -7.68 -5.75
C LEU A 59 -3.37 -8.73 -4.94
N SER A 60 -3.22 -8.67 -3.61
CA SER A 60 -3.91 -9.56 -2.66
C SER A 60 -5.43 -9.37 -2.66
N THR A 61 -5.93 -8.24 -3.17
CA THR A 61 -7.36 -7.95 -3.35
C THR A 61 -7.57 -7.07 -4.57
N GLN A 62 -8.77 -7.13 -5.16
CA GLN A 62 -9.19 -6.28 -6.27
C GLN A 62 -10.01 -5.07 -5.83
N THR A 63 -10.33 -4.96 -4.53
CA THR A 63 -11.10 -3.86 -3.96
C THR A 63 -10.49 -3.41 -2.63
N LEU A 64 -10.45 -2.10 -2.42
CA LEU A 64 -10.03 -1.46 -1.17
C LEU A 64 -10.99 -0.31 -0.85
N ASN A 65 -11.04 0.12 0.41
CA ASN A 65 -11.79 1.29 0.82
C ASN A 65 -10.89 2.54 0.83
N ALA A 66 -11.45 3.67 0.42
CA ALA A 66 -10.80 4.99 0.50
C ALA A 66 -10.92 5.55 1.93
N ASP A 67 -10.33 4.86 2.91
CA ASP A 67 -10.47 5.10 4.34
C ASP A 67 -9.15 5.50 5.02
N SER A 68 -8.12 5.82 4.22
CA SER A 68 -6.77 6.23 4.65
C SER A 68 -5.98 5.18 5.43
N HIS A 69 -6.44 3.92 5.47
CA HIS A 69 -5.73 2.84 6.18
C HIS A 69 -5.92 1.44 5.59
N SER A 70 -6.78 1.25 4.60
CA SER A 70 -6.93 -0.04 3.91
C SER A 70 -5.67 -0.38 3.13
N THR A 71 -5.22 -1.63 3.24
CA THR A 71 -3.97 -2.08 2.64
C THR A 71 -4.16 -3.28 1.71
N ALA A 72 -3.28 -3.38 0.73
CA ALA A 72 -3.11 -4.58 -0.09
C ALA A 72 -1.63 -4.86 -0.31
N THR A 73 -1.29 -6.12 -0.52
CA THR A 73 0.06 -6.53 -0.90
C THR A 73 0.14 -6.66 -2.42
N LEU A 74 1.03 -5.88 -3.01
CA LEU A 74 1.46 -6.00 -4.40
C LEU A 74 2.57 -7.04 -4.45
N THR A 75 2.41 -8.06 -5.27
CA THR A 75 3.40 -9.12 -5.47
C THR A 75 3.87 -9.11 -6.91
N PHE A 76 5.17 -8.98 -7.12
CA PHE A 76 5.82 -9.12 -8.42
C PHE A 76 6.62 -10.40 -8.44
N ILE A 77 6.46 -11.23 -9.48
CA ILE A 77 7.22 -12.46 -9.71
C ILE A 77 8.10 -12.24 -10.93
N ALA A 78 9.40 -12.25 -10.70
CA ALA A 78 10.42 -11.99 -11.71
C ALA A 78 11.02 -13.28 -12.26
N HIS A 79 10.90 -13.47 -13.57
CA HIS A 79 11.51 -14.57 -14.29
C HIS A 79 12.41 -14.07 -15.43
N ASP A 80 13.41 -14.85 -15.78
CA ASP A 80 14.14 -14.72 -17.06
C ASP A 80 13.37 -15.44 -18.19
N ALA A 81 13.88 -15.35 -19.42
CA ALA A 81 13.25 -15.99 -20.59
C ALA A 81 13.27 -17.54 -20.55
N ALA A 82 14.06 -18.13 -19.68
CA ALA A 82 14.12 -19.59 -19.46
C ALA A 82 13.20 -20.04 -18.30
N GLY A 83 12.52 -19.09 -17.64
CA GLY A 83 11.64 -19.35 -16.50
C GLY A 83 12.35 -19.45 -15.15
N ASN A 84 13.62 -19.07 -15.08
CA ASN A 84 14.35 -19.05 -13.81
C ASN A 84 13.98 -17.79 -13.02
N PRO A 85 13.92 -17.86 -11.68
CA PRO A 85 13.67 -16.69 -10.83
C PRO A 85 14.82 -15.69 -10.91
N VAL A 86 14.48 -14.40 -10.93
CA VAL A 86 15.45 -13.29 -10.93
C VAL A 86 15.40 -12.58 -9.58
N VAL A 87 16.50 -12.61 -8.84
CA VAL A 87 16.66 -12.00 -7.52
C VAL A 87 17.55 -10.76 -7.56
N GLY A 88 17.51 -9.92 -6.52
CA GLY A 88 18.38 -8.76 -6.35
C GLY A 88 18.00 -7.55 -7.23
N LEU A 89 16.78 -7.50 -7.77
CA LEU A 89 16.30 -6.36 -8.54
C LEU A 89 15.97 -5.18 -7.63
N VAL A 90 16.33 -3.97 -8.06
CA VAL A 90 15.91 -2.72 -7.44
C VAL A 90 14.71 -2.18 -8.23
N LEU A 91 13.52 -2.29 -7.66
CA LEU A 91 12.27 -1.96 -8.32
C LEU A 91 11.74 -0.59 -7.89
N SER A 92 11.06 0.09 -8.81
CA SER A 92 10.16 1.20 -8.54
C SER A 92 8.74 0.84 -8.99
N THR A 93 7.76 1.69 -8.68
CA THR A 93 6.36 1.47 -9.08
C THR A 93 5.83 2.69 -9.80
N ARG A 94 5.36 2.51 -11.03
CA ARG A 94 4.53 3.47 -11.73
C ARG A 94 3.07 3.20 -11.37
N HIS A 95 2.32 4.24 -11.05
CA HIS A 95 0.90 4.14 -10.80
C HIS A 95 0.11 5.20 -11.56
N GLU A 96 -1.12 4.86 -11.91
CA GLU A 96 -2.04 5.72 -12.64
C GLU A 96 -3.44 5.64 -12.02
N GLY A 97 -4.22 6.70 -12.18
CA GLY A 97 -5.56 6.84 -11.63
C GLY A 97 -5.55 7.58 -10.30
N VAL A 98 -5.68 6.88 -9.19
CA VAL A 98 -5.70 7.50 -7.86
C VAL A 98 -4.29 7.90 -7.42
N GLN A 99 -4.10 9.18 -7.06
CA GLN A 99 -2.81 9.72 -6.62
C GLN A 99 -2.63 9.69 -5.10
N ASP A 100 -3.72 9.71 -4.34
CA ASP A 100 -3.71 9.69 -2.87
C ASP A 100 -3.55 8.26 -2.36
N ILE A 101 -2.33 7.76 -2.46
CA ILE A 101 -1.91 6.43 -1.99
C ILE A 101 -0.52 6.50 -1.37
N THR A 102 -0.18 5.50 -0.57
CA THR A 102 1.18 5.29 -0.05
C THR A 102 1.66 3.90 -0.45
N LEU A 103 2.89 3.83 -0.92
CA LEU A 103 3.58 2.59 -1.24
C LEU A 103 4.80 2.43 -0.33
N SER A 104 4.96 1.24 0.26
CA SER A 104 6.19 0.89 0.97
C SER A 104 7.36 0.69 0.00
N ASP A 105 8.56 0.51 0.50
CA ASP A 105 9.65 -0.03 -0.30
C ASP A 105 9.35 -1.45 -0.77
N TRP A 106 9.93 -1.85 -1.90
CA TRP A 106 9.93 -3.23 -2.37
C TRP A 106 10.80 -4.10 -1.48
N LYS A 107 10.30 -5.27 -1.11
CA LYS A 107 11.03 -6.30 -0.40
C LYS A 107 11.33 -7.45 -1.36
N ASP A 108 12.61 -7.75 -1.58
CA ASP A 108 13.05 -8.98 -2.25
C ASP A 108 12.94 -10.16 -1.27
N ASN A 109 12.20 -11.19 -1.63
CA ASN A 109 12.02 -12.38 -0.80
C ASN A 109 13.10 -13.46 -1.05
N GLY A 110 14.00 -13.24 -2.04
CA GLY A 110 15.12 -14.11 -2.34
C GLY A 110 14.80 -15.32 -3.21
N ASP A 111 13.56 -15.43 -3.68
CA ASP A 111 13.06 -16.54 -4.51
C ASP A 111 12.55 -16.10 -5.90
N GLY A 112 12.84 -14.84 -6.28
CA GLY A 112 12.30 -14.20 -7.48
C GLY A 112 10.96 -13.51 -7.27
N SER A 113 10.39 -13.58 -6.07
CA SER A 113 9.22 -12.80 -5.70
C SER A 113 9.60 -11.53 -4.92
N TYR A 114 8.84 -10.48 -5.15
CA TYR A 114 9.00 -9.17 -4.52
C TYR A 114 7.65 -8.69 -4.01
N THR A 115 7.63 -8.08 -2.84
CA THR A 115 6.40 -7.58 -2.25
C THR A 115 6.49 -6.11 -1.88
N GLN A 116 5.38 -5.39 -2.06
CA GLN A 116 5.21 -4.00 -1.70
C GLN A 116 3.83 -3.82 -1.05
N ILE A 117 3.72 -2.99 -0.04
CA ILE A 117 2.44 -2.68 0.60
C ILE A 117 1.87 -1.40 0.01
N LEU A 118 0.65 -1.48 -0.50
CA LEU A 118 -0.20 -0.37 -0.87
C LEU A 118 -1.08 0.01 0.32
N THR A 119 -1.14 1.30 0.66
CA THR A 119 -2.10 1.86 1.61
C THR A 119 -2.92 2.93 0.90
N THR A 120 -4.25 2.86 1.03
CA THR A 120 -5.16 3.85 0.43
C THR A 120 -5.17 5.14 1.22
N GLY A 121 -5.43 6.26 0.53
CA GLY A 121 -5.84 7.52 1.12
C GLY A 121 -7.36 7.67 1.16
N ALA A 122 -7.85 8.90 1.03
CA ALA A 122 -9.27 9.23 1.07
C ALA A 122 -9.93 9.31 -0.32
N MET A 123 -9.15 9.16 -1.40
CA MET A 123 -9.65 9.24 -2.78
C MET A 123 -10.03 7.88 -3.34
N SER A 124 -11.24 7.78 -3.87
CA SER A 124 -11.74 6.60 -4.58
C SER A 124 -11.42 6.66 -6.07
N GLY A 125 -11.46 5.52 -6.71
CA GLY A 125 -11.24 5.37 -8.16
C GLY A 125 -10.54 4.07 -8.51
N THR A 126 -10.26 3.89 -9.79
CA THR A 126 -9.46 2.77 -10.28
C THR A 126 -7.98 3.12 -10.22
N LEU A 127 -7.19 2.28 -9.56
CA LEU A 127 -5.76 2.40 -9.44
C LEU A 127 -5.08 1.29 -10.23
N THR A 128 -4.12 1.68 -11.07
CA THR A 128 -3.26 0.77 -11.84
C THR A 128 -1.84 0.87 -11.35
N LEU A 129 -1.20 -0.27 -11.09
CA LEU A 129 0.16 -0.37 -10.53
C LEU A 129 1.03 -1.23 -11.44
N MET A 130 2.21 -0.72 -11.81
CA MET A 130 3.18 -1.40 -12.65
C MET A 130 4.58 -1.31 -12.03
N PRO A 131 5.18 -2.46 -11.64
CA PRO A 131 6.59 -2.49 -11.25
C PRO A 131 7.48 -2.08 -12.41
N GLN A 132 8.54 -1.33 -12.13
CA GLN A 132 9.52 -0.90 -13.12
C GLN A 132 10.93 -1.25 -12.67
N LEU A 133 11.76 -1.67 -13.63
CA LEU A 133 13.21 -1.81 -13.50
C LEU A 133 13.87 -0.73 -14.35
N ASN A 134 14.65 0.15 -13.72
CA ASN A 134 15.31 1.28 -14.39
C ASN A 134 14.35 2.14 -15.25
N GLY A 135 13.13 2.35 -14.79
CA GLY A 135 12.11 3.14 -15.49
C GLY A 135 11.37 2.40 -16.61
N VAL A 136 11.67 1.12 -16.83
CA VAL A 136 11.00 0.27 -17.83
C VAL A 136 10.04 -0.68 -17.12
N ASP A 137 8.83 -0.85 -17.66
CA ASP A 137 7.83 -1.75 -17.12
C ASP A 137 8.37 -3.19 -17.02
N ALA A 138 8.26 -3.76 -15.83
CA ALA A 138 8.84 -5.06 -15.49
C ALA A 138 7.92 -6.26 -15.81
N ALA A 139 6.64 -6.00 -16.05
CA ALA A 139 5.64 -7.01 -16.44
C ALA A 139 4.85 -6.55 -17.66
N LYS A 140 4.18 -7.48 -18.34
CA LYS A 140 3.38 -7.20 -19.53
C LYS A 140 2.06 -6.50 -19.22
N ALA A 141 1.45 -6.85 -18.08
CA ALA A 141 0.17 -6.29 -17.64
C ALA A 141 0.28 -5.74 -16.21
N PRO A 142 -0.35 -4.59 -15.93
CA PRO A 142 -0.36 -4.01 -14.60
C PRO A 142 -1.31 -4.77 -13.66
N ALA A 143 -1.14 -4.55 -12.36
CA ALA A 143 -2.14 -4.88 -11.37
C ALA A 143 -3.16 -3.75 -11.27
N VAL A 144 -4.45 -4.10 -11.10
CA VAL A 144 -5.55 -3.14 -11.02
C VAL A 144 -6.35 -3.38 -9.75
N VAL A 145 -6.71 -2.31 -9.05
CA VAL A 145 -7.57 -2.34 -7.88
C VAL A 145 -8.59 -1.20 -7.93
N ASN A 146 -9.82 -1.49 -7.52
CA ASN A 146 -10.87 -0.49 -7.35
C ASN A 146 -10.88 -0.02 -5.89
N ILE A 147 -10.63 1.28 -5.70
CA ILE A 147 -10.72 1.93 -4.40
C ILE A 147 -12.11 2.55 -4.29
N ILE A 148 -12.91 2.03 -3.35
CA ILE A 148 -14.31 2.37 -3.16
C ILE A 148 -14.41 3.52 -2.16
N SER A 149 -15.22 4.54 -2.50
CA SER A 149 -15.53 5.62 -1.58
C SER A 149 -16.22 5.09 -0.32
N VAL A 150 -15.73 5.52 0.84
CA VAL A 150 -16.39 5.26 2.11
C VAL A 150 -17.33 6.43 2.38
N SER A 151 -18.63 6.14 2.46
CA SER A 151 -19.65 7.14 2.74
C SER A 151 -20.40 6.82 4.02
N SER A 152 -20.54 7.84 4.89
CA SER A 152 -21.40 7.73 6.06
C SER A 152 -22.88 7.75 5.67
N SER A 153 -23.69 7.00 6.39
CA SER A 153 -25.13 6.97 6.26
C SER A 153 -25.76 7.94 7.25
N ARG A 154 -26.61 8.84 6.76
CA ARG A 154 -27.34 9.78 7.62
C ARG A 154 -28.19 9.06 8.67
N THR A 155 -28.88 8.00 8.29
CA THR A 155 -29.80 7.25 9.16
C THR A 155 -29.10 6.38 10.20
N HIS A 156 -27.84 6.04 9.97
CA HIS A 156 -27.01 5.24 10.89
C HIS A 156 -26.02 6.09 11.70
N SER A 157 -25.92 7.38 11.39
CA SER A 157 -25.03 8.32 12.07
C SER A 157 -25.77 9.16 13.13
N SER A 158 -25.05 9.80 14.01
CA SER A 158 -25.64 10.68 15.04
C SER A 158 -24.74 11.86 15.40
N ILE A 159 -25.37 12.93 15.89
CA ILE A 159 -24.69 14.06 16.52
C ILE A 159 -25.35 14.36 17.86
N LYS A 160 -24.54 14.59 18.88
CA LYS A 160 -25.00 14.87 20.25
C LYS A 160 -24.17 15.98 20.89
N ILE A 161 -24.80 16.77 21.75
CA ILE A 161 -24.17 17.71 22.67
C ILE A 161 -24.26 17.17 24.08
N ASP A 162 -23.34 17.55 24.95
CA ASP A 162 -23.20 16.97 26.30
C ASP A 162 -24.22 17.50 27.31
N LYS A 163 -24.85 18.69 27.06
CA LYS A 163 -25.80 19.33 27.93
C LYS A 163 -26.87 20.03 27.13
N ASP A 164 -28.04 20.28 27.75
CA ASP A 164 -29.15 21.03 27.19
C ASP A 164 -29.10 22.55 27.56
N ARG A 165 -28.21 22.93 28.49
CA ARG A 165 -28.05 24.32 28.97
C ARG A 165 -26.56 24.66 29.14
N TYR A 166 -26.22 25.87 28.68
CA TYR A 166 -24.86 26.43 28.78
C TYR A 166 -24.91 27.89 29.22
N LEU A 167 -23.97 28.32 30.04
CA LEU A 167 -23.68 29.73 30.26
C LEU A 167 -22.71 30.22 29.19
N SER A 168 -22.80 31.50 28.85
CA SER A 168 -21.82 32.13 27.91
C SER A 168 -20.39 31.90 28.41
N GLY A 169 -19.49 31.51 27.50
CA GLY A 169 -18.12 31.15 27.80
C GLY A 169 -17.93 29.70 28.23
N ASN A 170 -18.99 28.94 28.49
CA ASN A 170 -18.84 27.53 28.83
C ASN A 170 -18.50 26.65 27.59
N PRO A 171 -17.73 25.57 27.79
CA PRO A 171 -17.46 24.59 26.74
C PRO A 171 -18.69 23.75 26.45
N ILE A 172 -18.92 23.45 25.16
CA ILE A 172 -19.91 22.52 24.64
C ILE A 172 -19.17 21.35 24.02
N GLU A 173 -19.25 20.17 24.58
CA GLU A 173 -18.72 18.97 23.98
C GLU A 173 -19.72 18.42 22.95
N VAL A 174 -19.25 18.26 21.72
CA VAL A 174 -20.02 17.68 20.62
C VAL A 174 -19.45 16.33 20.28
N THR A 175 -20.31 15.33 20.17
CA THR A 175 -19.95 13.97 19.74
C THR A 175 -20.67 13.66 18.44
N VAL A 176 -19.91 13.26 17.41
CA VAL A 176 -20.43 12.75 16.14
C VAL A 176 -20.05 11.27 16.04
N GLU A 177 -21.01 10.45 15.72
CA GLU A 177 -20.78 9.04 15.38
C GLU A 177 -21.18 8.83 13.93
N LEU A 178 -20.20 8.41 13.11
CA LEU A 178 -20.39 8.15 11.68
C LEU A 178 -20.39 6.64 11.44
N ARG A 179 -21.47 6.16 10.81
CA ARG A 179 -21.64 4.77 10.38
C ARG A 179 -22.08 4.71 8.93
N ASP A 180 -21.69 3.64 8.23
CA ASP A 180 -22.16 3.35 6.88
C ASP A 180 -23.54 2.67 6.87
N GLU A 181 -24.05 2.34 5.67
CA GLU A 181 -25.35 1.65 5.49
C GLU A 181 -25.40 0.25 6.13
N ASN A 182 -24.26 -0.34 6.46
CA ASN A 182 -24.16 -1.64 7.14
C ASN A 182 -23.87 -1.49 8.64
N ASP A 183 -24.07 -0.30 9.19
CA ASP A 183 -23.81 0.04 10.60
C ASP A 183 -22.36 -0.10 11.04
N LYS A 184 -21.41 -0.09 10.08
CA LYS A 184 -19.97 -0.12 10.36
C LYS A 184 -19.43 1.28 10.60
N PRO A 185 -18.49 1.47 11.54
CA PRO A 185 -17.89 2.77 11.80
C PRO A 185 -17.16 3.32 10.59
N VAL A 186 -17.36 4.61 10.28
CA VAL A 186 -16.67 5.34 9.23
C VAL A 186 -15.55 6.16 9.86
N LYS A 187 -14.31 5.78 9.62
CA LYS A 187 -13.11 6.34 10.24
C LYS A 187 -12.45 7.43 9.39
N GLU A 188 -11.52 8.18 9.98
CA GLU A 188 -10.65 9.16 9.29
C GLU A 188 -11.40 10.35 8.63
N GLN A 189 -12.57 10.74 9.17
CA GLN A 189 -13.41 11.82 8.60
C GLN A 189 -13.28 13.17 9.34
N LYS A 190 -12.36 13.31 10.27
CA LYS A 190 -12.24 14.49 11.14
C LYS A 190 -12.12 15.82 10.39
N GLN A 191 -11.45 15.84 9.24
CA GLN A 191 -11.26 17.05 8.45
C GLN A 191 -12.57 17.54 7.81
N GLN A 192 -13.46 16.63 7.44
CA GLN A 192 -14.74 16.95 6.85
C GLN A 192 -15.71 17.56 7.88
N LEU A 193 -15.57 17.22 9.17
CA LEU A 193 -16.46 17.65 10.22
C LEU A 193 -16.40 19.16 10.49
N ASN A 194 -15.28 19.82 10.24
CA ASN A 194 -15.17 21.27 10.36
C ASN A 194 -16.20 22.04 9.50
N ASN A 195 -16.53 21.49 8.34
CA ASN A 195 -17.50 22.08 7.41
C ASN A 195 -18.88 21.41 7.49
N ALA A 196 -18.97 20.25 8.13
CA ALA A 196 -20.17 19.44 8.19
C ALA A 196 -21.03 19.73 9.43
N VAL A 197 -20.44 20.23 10.52
CA VAL A 197 -21.13 20.52 11.78
C VAL A 197 -21.44 22.00 11.90
N SER A 198 -22.67 22.31 12.21
CA SER A 198 -23.13 23.64 12.59
C SER A 198 -23.85 23.61 13.94
N ILE A 199 -23.55 24.60 14.78
CA ILE A 199 -24.15 24.73 16.10
C ILE A 199 -24.56 26.22 16.30
N ASP A 200 -25.79 26.42 16.74
CA ASP A 200 -26.27 27.77 17.04
C ASP A 200 -25.62 28.34 18.31
N ASN A 201 -25.49 29.66 18.35
CA ASN A 201 -25.07 30.41 19.55
C ASN A 201 -23.65 30.09 20.07
N VAL A 202 -22.75 29.56 19.22
CA VAL A 202 -21.35 29.38 19.55
C VAL A 202 -20.48 30.56 19.09
N LYS A 203 -19.29 30.68 19.66
CA LYS A 203 -18.35 31.74 19.31
C LYS A 203 -17.93 31.59 17.82
N PRO A 204 -18.15 32.62 16.99
CA PRO A 204 -17.83 32.56 15.58
C PRO A 204 -16.29 32.61 15.34
N GLY A 205 -15.86 32.09 14.20
CA GLY A 205 -14.48 32.19 13.72
C GLY A 205 -13.46 31.35 14.47
N VAL A 206 -13.88 30.40 15.30
CA VAL A 206 -12.99 29.46 15.99
C VAL A 206 -12.93 28.17 15.19
N THR A 207 -11.74 27.81 14.73
CA THR A 207 -11.49 26.48 14.12
C THR A 207 -11.61 25.42 15.22
N THR A 208 -12.46 24.44 14.99
CA THR A 208 -12.68 23.36 15.94
C THR A 208 -11.75 22.20 15.64
N ASP A 209 -11.06 21.71 16.67
CA ASP A 209 -10.15 20.56 16.56
C ASP A 209 -10.93 19.26 16.84
N TRP A 210 -11.39 18.61 15.79
CA TRP A 210 -12.03 17.31 15.86
C TRP A 210 -11.02 16.21 16.12
N LYS A 211 -11.32 15.33 17.08
CA LYS A 211 -10.53 14.16 17.41
C LYS A 211 -11.37 12.90 17.28
N GLU A 212 -10.87 11.92 16.57
CA GLU A 212 -11.44 10.58 16.58
C GLU A 212 -11.00 9.88 17.87
N THR A 213 -11.95 9.63 18.78
CA THR A 213 -11.70 9.08 20.11
C THR A 213 -11.92 7.57 20.17
N ALA A 214 -12.67 7.03 19.22
CA ALA A 214 -12.88 5.61 18.94
C ALA A 214 -13.26 5.47 17.46
N ASP A 215 -13.27 4.26 16.94
CA ASP A 215 -13.62 3.99 15.55
C ASP A 215 -14.97 4.63 15.16
N GLY A 216 -14.91 5.62 14.25
CA GLY A 216 -16.07 6.37 13.78
C GLY A 216 -16.70 7.33 14.80
N VAL A 217 -16.09 7.52 15.98
CA VAL A 217 -16.57 8.43 17.03
C VAL A 217 -15.66 9.63 17.12
N TYR A 218 -16.22 10.81 16.90
CA TYR A 218 -15.50 12.08 16.84
C TYR A 218 -15.99 13.04 17.90
N LYS A 219 -15.07 13.73 18.55
CA LYS A 219 -15.39 14.73 19.56
C LYS A 219 -14.69 16.05 19.28
N ALA A 220 -15.39 17.13 19.57
CA ALA A 220 -14.85 18.49 19.52
C ALA A 220 -15.51 19.36 20.60
N THR A 221 -14.82 20.44 20.98
CA THR A 221 -15.32 21.41 21.97
C THR A 221 -15.56 22.75 21.30
N TYR A 222 -16.79 23.23 21.43
CA TYR A 222 -17.20 24.58 21.05
C TYR A 222 -17.35 25.44 22.30
N THR A 223 -17.42 26.76 22.12
CA THR A 223 -17.61 27.72 23.20
C THR A 223 -18.99 28.37 23.08
N ALA A 224 -19.84 28.25 24.07
CA ALA A 224 -21.11 28.95 24.13
C ALA A 224 -20.87 30.47 24.12
N TYR A 225 -21.59 31.22 23.29
CA TYR A 225 -21.37 32.66 23.12
C TYR A 225 -22.60 33.51 23.33
N THR A 226 -23.66 33.30 22.56
CA THR A 226 -24.88 34.07 22.62
C THR A 226 -25.94 33.40 23.49
N LYS A 227 -26.72 34.22 24.18
CA LYS A 227 -27.90 33.77 24.92
C LYS A 227 -28.98 33.30 23.93
N GLY A 228 -29.50 32.11 24.13
CA GLY A 228 -30.56 31.52 23.31
C GLY A 228 -31.19 30.32 24.00
N SER A 229 -32.37 29.92 23.54
CA SER A 229 -33.04 28.68 23.92
C SER A 229 -33.09 27.74 22.71
N GLY A 230 -33.08 26.42 22.95
CA GLY A 230 -33.15 25.43 21.88
C GLY A 230 -31.89 25.33 21.06
N LEU A 231 -30.71 25.25 21.72
CA LEU A 231 -29.43 25.03 21.08
C LEU A 231 -29.45 23.70 20.34
N THR A 232 -29.27 23.75 19.02
CA THR A 232 -29.25 22.58 18.15
C THR A 232 -27.91 22.46 17.48
N ALA A 233 -27.40 21.24 17.47
CA ALA A 233 -26.25 20.85 16.66
C ALA A 233 -26.75 20.07 15.43
N LYS A 234 -26.26 20.45 14.26
CA LYS A 234 -26.63 19.82 12.99
C LYS A 234 -25.41 19.27 12.32
N LEU A 235 -25.57 18.14 11.64
CA LEU A 235 -24.55 17.46 10.88
C LEU A 235 -25.02 17.27 9.44
N LEU A 236 -24.25 17.79 8.49
CA LEU A 236 -24.47 17.58 7.05
C LEU A 236 -23.15 17.15 6.40
N MET A 237 -23.00 15.85 6.19
CA MET A 237 -21.85 15.31 5.44
C MET A 237 -22.04 15.56 3.95
N GLN A 238 -20.92 15.66 3.22
CA GLN A 238 -20.90 16.04 1.80
C GLN A 238 -21.80 15.17 0.91
N ASN A 239 -21.98 13.90 1.26
CA ASN A 239 -22.79 12.94 0.50
C ASN A 239 -24.26 12.85 0.96
N TRP A 240 -24.70 13.69 1.91
CA TRP A 240 -26.06 13.72 2.42
C TRP A 240 -26.88 14.81 1.74
N ASN A 241 -28.16 14.53 1.49
CA ASN A 241 -29.10 15.49 0.92
C ASN A 241 -29.76 16.38 1.98
N GLU A 242 -29.76 15.94 3.22
CA GLU A 242 -30.38 16.61 4.36
C GLU A 242 -29.46 16.50 5.59
N ASP A 243 -29.54 17.49 6.49
CA ASP A 243 -28.83 17.45 7.75
C ASP A 243 -29.48 16.49 8.78
N LEU A 244 -28.69 16.15 9.79
CA LEU A 244 -29.06 15.32 10.92
C LEU A 244 -29.21 16.21 12.16
#